data_86aec037369c4877dc18024a0f47617a
#
_entry.id   86aec037369c4877dc18024a0f47617a
#
_cell.length_a   1.000
_cell.length_b   1.000
_cell.length_c   1.000
_cell.angle_alpha   90.00
_cell.angle_beta   90.00
_cell.angle_gamma   90.00
#
_symmetry.space_group_name_H-M   'P 1'
#
loop_
_entity.id
_entity.type
_entity.pdbx_description
1 polymer ?
#
loop_
_entity_poly.entity_id
_entity_poly.type
_entity_poly.pdbx_seq_one_letter_code
_entity_poly.pdbx_strand_id
1 'polypeptide(L)'
;GEKIVEYVETGQIEALEAEREALPVDMAALTRVEGIGPKTAKKLYDALGIEDLDDLEAAAEAEEIQSVSGFGEKTEQNILDNLPFAREAGQRSLLGAARPIGEEIRGFLGAVDHVEEAALAGSLRRWRPTIGDVDVLVATERPRSVTETLTDWDRVESVVESGPTKSTLRVAGMQVDVRQVDPAEFGSALVYFTGSKAHNIVLRNRAIDRSRKVNEYGVFEVTDAERADPDTRAGDRVAGETEEGVYEALDLPYIPPELREDRGEVAAADAGTLPDLLEEGDMRGDLHTHTTWSDGEATIEEMIEGAAAFGHDYLVISDHAAGPGVVADTGLTDDQLRDQLGAIEDAAADAEIEVLTSVEANVAPDGSIGDTDRDLLAELDLVVASPHADLRDGSDRTDRLVAAVEDPLVDVLGHPSGRLLNERPAMEFDPGALGAAAAKHGVALEVNANPHRLDLWGAAVAAAIDEGATIAIDTDAHDPSKFSYLRYGVHTARRGWATKADVLNARDVDGLWAFLE
;
A
#
# COMPACT_ATOMS: atom_id res chain seq x y z
N GLY A 1 -32.47 -12.13 6.53
CA GLY A 1 -32.64 -13.18 7.50
C GLY A 1 -31.63 -14.31 7.30
N GLU A 2 -32.05 -15.43 6.69
CA GLU A 2 -31.23 -16.67 6.61
C GLU A 2 -29.89 -16.49 5.87
N LYS A 3 -29.83 -15.74 4.78
CA LYS A 3 -28.61 -15.48 4.01
C LYS A 3 -27.57 -14.63 4.74
N ILE A 4 -27.99 -13.77 5.67
CA ILE A 4 -27.07 -12.97 6.51
C ILE A 4 -26.46 -13.87 7.59
N VAL A 5 -27.25 -14.75 8.19
CA VAL A 5 -26.78 -15.73 9.17
C VAL A 5 -25.78 -16.70 8.53
N GLU A 6 -26.09 -17.20 7.33
CA GLU A 6 -25.21 -18.08 6.56
C GLU A 6 -23.86 -17.40 6.26
N TYR A 7 -23.88 -16.12 5.84
CA TYR A 7 -22.65 -15.36 5.58
C TYR A 7 -21.82 -15.13 6.85
N VAL A 8 -22.46 -14.80 7.95
CA VAL A 8 -21.79 -14.58 9.25
C VAL A 8 -21.18 -15.87 9.81
N GLU A 9 -21.84 -17.03 9.56
CA GLU A 9 -21.36 -18.32 10.07
C GLU A 9 -20.31 -18.99 9.19
N THR A 10 -20.36 -18.77 7.86
CA THR A 10 -19.52 -19.50 6.89
C THR A 10 -18.60 -18.61 6.06
N GLY A 11 -18.78 -17.30 6.11
CA GLY A 11 -18.09 -16.33 5.24
C GLY A 11 -18.55 -16.39 3.78
N GLN A 12 -19.54 -17.21 3.44
CA GLN A 12 -20.04 -17.43 2.08
C GLN A 12 -21.58 -17.58 2.07
N ILE A 13 -22.19 -17.29 0.94
CA ILE A 13 -23.60 -17.59 0.68
C ILE A 13 -23.65 -18.67 -0.42
N GLU A 14 -23.95 -19.92 -0.05
CA GLU A 14 -23.90 -21.09 -0.94
C GLU A 14 -24.71 -20.90 -2.24
N ALA A 15 -25.85 -20.22 -2.16
CA ALA A 15 -26.66 -19.92 -3.34
C ALA A 15 -26.01 -18.88 -4.27
N LEU A 16 -25.18 -17.99 -3.75
CA LEU A 16 -24.44 -16.99 -4.53
C LEU A 16 -23.22 -17.63 -5.22
N GLU A 17 -22.52 -18.51 -4.52
CA GLU A 17 -21.40 -19.26 -5.10
C GLU A 17 -21.86 -20.22 -6.20
N ALA A 18 -22.98 -20.91 -6.00
CA ALA A 18 -23.56 -21.78 -7.02
C ALA A 18 -24.01 -21.00 -8.28
N GLU A 19 -24.52 -19.77 -8.15
CA GLU A 19 -24.83 -18.90 -9.29
C GLU A 19 -23.55 -18.36 -9.96
N ARG A 20 -22.48 -18.11 -9.22
CA ARG A 20 -21.17 -17.72 -9.77
C ARG A 20 -20.52 -18.84 -10.56
N GLU A 21 -20.55 -20.08 -10.05
CA GLU A 21 -19.99 -21.25 -10.74
C GLU A 21 -20.79 -21.64 -11.99
N ALA A 22 -22.07 -21.27 -12.07
CA ALA A 22 -22.96 -21.60 -13.20
C ALA A 22 -22.84 -20.64 -14.40
N LEU A 23 -22.18 -19.50 -14.26
CA LEU A 23 -21.98 -18.53 -15.34
C LEU A 23 -20.54 -18.66 -15.87
N PRO A 24 -20.31 -18.88 -17.17
CA PRO A 24 -18.98 -18.91 -17.77
C PRO A 24 -18.38 -17.49 -17.91
N VAL A 25 -18.49 -16.68 -16.86
CA VAL A 25 -18.10 -15.27 -16.86
C VAL A 25 -17.08 -15.04 -15.75
N ASP A 26 -15.92 -14.47 -16.09
CA ASP A 26 -14.97 -13.97 -15.10
C ASP A 26 -15.52 -12.70 -14.45
N MET A 27 -16.46 -12.91 -13.51
CA MET A 27 -17.07 -11.82 -12.77
C MET A 27 -16.06 -10.99 -12.00
N ALA A 28 -14.98 -11.61 -11.48
CA ALA A 28 -13.95 -10.92 -10.73
C ALA A 28 -13.14 -9.99 -11.63
N ALA A 29 -12.86 -10.39 -12.86
CA ALA A 29 -12.16 -9.53 -13.83
C ALA A 29 -13.08 -8.40 -14.34
N LEU A 30 -14.28 -8.73 -14.79
CA LEU A 30 -15.19 -7.75 -15.38
C LEU A 30 -15.62 -6.66 -14.38
N THR A 31 -15.84 -7.00 -13.12
CA THR A 31 -16.27 -6.01 -12.10
C THR A 31 -15.15 -5.06 -11.65
N ARG A 32 -13.89 -5.30 -12.04
CA ARG A 32 -12.80 -4.34 -11.86
C ARG A 32 -12.87 -3.16 -12.83
N VAL A 33 -13.58 -3.34 -13.95
CA VAL A 33 -13.77 -2.26 -14.93
C VAL A 33 -14.80 -1.28 -14.39
N GLU A 34 -14.45 -0.01 -14.34
CA GLU A 34 -15.35 1.04 -13.84
C GLU A 34 -16.69 1.05 -14.58
N GLY A 35 -17.77 1.13 -13.82
CA GLY A 35 -19.15 1.11 -14.36
C GLY A 35 -19.69 -0.30 -14.63
N ILE A 36 -18.89 -1.35 -14.45
CA ILE A 36 -19.33 -2.73 -14.60
C ILE A 36 -19.48 -3.40 -13.22
N GLY A 37 -20.65 -3.30 -12.64
CA GLY A 37 -21.03 -4.11 -11.48
C GLY A 37 -21.54 -5.50 -11.90
N PRO A 38 -21.82 -6.43 -10.93
CA PRO A 38 -22.27 -7.79 -11.24
C PRO A 38 -23.52 -7.87 -12.13
N LYS A 39 -24.47 -6.93 -11.95
CA LYS A 39 -25.68 -6.84 -12.79
C LYS A 39 -25.34 -6.38 -14.21
N THR A 40 -24.38 -5.51 -14.35
CA THR A 40 -23.90 -4.97 -15.63
C THR A 40 -23.12 -6.04 -16.39
N ALA A 41 -22.21 -6.76 -15.73
CA ALA A 41 -21.46 -7.87 -16.31
C ALA A 41 -22.41 -8.97 -16.82
N LYS A 42 -23.39 -9.39 -16.01
CA LYS A 42 -24.42 -10.33 -16.45
C LYS A 42 -25.17 -9.84 -17.68
N LYS A 43 -25.53 -8.56 -17.73
CA LYS A 43 -26.26 -7.97 -18.86
C LYS A 43 -25.43 -7.95 -20.14
N LEU A 44 -24.12 -7.67 -20.03
CA LEU A 44 -23.19 -7.72 -21.15
C LEU A 44 -23.00 -9.14 -21.66
N TYR A 45 -22.89 -10.12 -20.77
CA TYR A 45 -22.88 -11.53 -21.14
C TYR A 45 -24.18 -11.95 -21.86
N ASP A 46 -25.34 -11.65 -21.29
CA ASP A 46 -26.63 -12.02 -21.88
C ASP A 46 -26.88 -11.38 -23.26
N ALA A 47 -26.32 -10.18 -23.51
CA ALA A 47 -26.52 -9.43 -24.75
C ALA A 47 -25.46 -9.69 -25.82
N LEU A 48 -24.18 -9.83 -25.44
CA LEU A 48 -23.04 -9.86 -26.34
C LEU A 48 -22.13 -11.09 -26.13
N GLY A 49 -22.41 -11.93 -25.12
CA GLY A 49 -21.59 -13.11 -24.82
C GLY A 49 -20.22 -12.80 -24.21
N ILE A 50 -20.08 -11.63 -23.57
CA ILE A 50 -18.82 -11.20 -22.96
C ILE A 50 -18.55 -12.03 -21.72
N GLU A 51 -17.47 -12.83 -21.72
CA GLU A 51 -17.08 -13.73 -20.65
C GLU A 51 -15.90 -13.19 -19.84
N ASP A 52 -14.98 -12.43 -20.48
CA ASP A 52 -13.76 -11.92 -19.87
C ASP A 52 -13.40 -10.49 -20.35
N LEU A 53 -12.20 -9.99 -19.94
CA LEU A 53 -11.73 -8.66 -20.33
C LEU A 53 -11.33 -8.58 -21.82
N ASP A 54 -10.97 -9.68 -22.45
CA ASP A 54 -10.58 -9.70 -23.85
C ASP A 54 -11.82 -9.58 -24.74
N ASP A 55 -12.91 -10.27 -24.39
CA ASP A 55 -14.21 -10.13 -25.03
C ASP A 55 -14.77 -8.72 -24.84
N LEU A 56 -14.61 -8.16 -23.62
CA LEU A 56 -15.06 -6.81 -23.31
C LEU A 56 -14.34 -5.76 -24.14
N GLU A 57 -13.02 -5.87 -24.29
CA GLU A 57 -12.21 -4.98 -25.13
C GLU A 57 -12.63 -5.09 -26.59
N ALA A 58 -12.73 -6.31 -27.12
CA ALA A 58 -13.12 -6.53 -28.50
C ALA A 58 -14.51 -5.94 -28.81
N ALA A 59 -15.47 -6.10 -27.90
CA ALA A 59 -16.81 -5.54 -28.04
C ALA A 59 -16.83 -4.00 -27.95
N ALA A 60 -15.99 -3.41 -27.08
CA ALA A 60 -15.86 -1.97 -26.94
C ALA A 60 -15.15 -1.34 -28.15
N GLU A 61 -14.07 -1.96 -28.67
CA GLU A 61 -13.39 -1.51 -29.90
C GLU A 61 -14.27 -1.63 -31.14
N ALA A 62 -15.20 -2.59 -31.15
CA ALA A 62 -16.18 -2.76 -32.22
C ALA A 62 -17.41 -1.86 -32.10
N GLU A 63 -17.48 -0.99 -31.09
CA GLU A 63 -18.62 -0.11 -30.78
C GLU A 63 -19.95 -0.88 -30.55
N GLU A 64 -19.87 -2.11 -30.05
CA GLU A 64 -21.03 -2.99 -29.84
C GLU A 64 -21.71 -2.76 -28.48
N ILE A 65 -20.97 -2.30 -27.45
CA ILE A 65 -21.47 -2.09 -26.10
C ILE A 65 -22.55 -1.02 -26.06
N GLN A 66 -22.39 0.05 -26.82
CA GLN A 66 -23.40 1.12 -26.93
C GLN A 66 -24.75 0.65 -27.50
N SER A 67 -24.78 -0.52 -28.17
CA SER A 67 -26.02 -1.12 -28.65
C SER A 67 -26.85 -1.77 -27.53
N VAL A 68 -26.24 -2.04 -26.38
CA VAL A 68 -26.89 -2.65 -25.22
C VAL A 68 -27.66 -1.56 -24.46
N SER A 69 -28.95 -1.80 -24.20
CA SER A 69 -29.82 -0.82 -23.51
C SER A 69 -29.18 -0.34 -22.19
N GLY A 70 -29.05 0.99 -22.03
CA GLY A 70 -28.47 1.61 -20.83
C GLY A 70 -26.97 1.84 -20.89
N PHE A 71 -26.33 1.53 -22.04
CA PHE A 71 -24.97 1.89 -22.34
C PHE A 71 -24.97 2.91 -23.49
N GLY A 72 -24.11 3.88 -23.43
CA GLY A 72 -23.91 4.88 -24.47
C GLY A 72 -22.43 4.98 -24.81
N GLU A 73 -22.13 5.78 -25.84
CA GLU A 73 -20.76 6.06 -26.31
C GLU A 73 -19.81 6.43 -25.16
N LYS A 74 -20.26 7.28 -24.22
CA LYS A 74 -19.45 7.68 -23.05
C LYS A 74 -19.13 6.48 -22.13
N THR A 75 -20.07 5.55 -21.94
CA THR A 75 -19.85 4.36 -21.09
C THR A 75 -18.87 3.42 -21.76
N GLU A 76 -18.96 3.23 -23.07
CA GLU A 76 -18.05 2.40 -23.85
C GLU A 76 -16.63 2.98 -23.83
N GLN A 77 -16.48 4.31 -24.00
CA GLN A 77 -15.18 4.95 -23.88
C GLN A 77 -14.58 4.79 -22.47
N ASN A 78 -15.38 4.97 -21.41
CA ASN A 78 -14.92 4.75 -20.05
C ASN A 78 -14.45 3.31 -19.82
N ILE A 79 -15.11 2.32 -20.44
CA ILE A 79 -14.68 0.92 -20.38
C ILE A 79 -13.30 0.77 -21.01
N LEU A 80 -13.07 1.30 -22.21
CA LEU A 80 -11.77 1.25 -22.90
C LEU A 80 -10.66 1.92 -22.08
N ASP A 81 -10.96 3.07 -21.48
CA ASP A 81 -10.00 3.83 -20.67
C ASP A 81 -9.60 3.09 -19.38
N ASN A 82 -10.50 2.26 -18.81
CA ASN A 82 -10.29 1.53 -17.56
C ASN A 82 -9.83 0.06 -17.74
N LEU A 83 -9.91 -0.50 -18.94
CA LEU A 83 -9.45 -1.86 -19.22
C LEU A 83 -7.97 -2.13 -18.85
N PRO A 84 -7.01 -1.23 -19.14
CA PRO A 84 -5.62 -1.43 -18.75
C PRO A 84 -5.45 -1.59 -17.24
N PHE A 85 -6.15 -0.75 -16.45
CA PHE A 85 -6.14 -0.85 -14.98
C PHE A 85 -6.72 -2.19 -14.50
N ALA A 86 -7.88 -2.62 -15.02
CA ALA A 86 -8.52 -3.87 -14.63
C ALA A 86 -7.66 -5.11 -14.92
N ARG A 87 -6.90 -5.09 -16.04
CA ARG A 87 -5.94 -6.15 -16.41
C ARG A 87 -4.74 -6.19 -15.46
N GLU A 88 -4.14 -5.04 -15.19
CA GLU A 88 -3.00 -4.95 -14.27
C GLU A 88 -3.40 -5.39 -12.86
N ALA A 89 -4.55 -4.93 -12.37
CA ALA A 89 -5.11 -5.31 -11.07
C ALA A 89 -5.34 -6.81 -10.93
N GLY A 90 -5.76 -7.50 -12.01
CA GLY A 90 -5.98 -8.95 -12.01
C GLY A 90 -4.71 -9.80 -11.95
N GLN A 91 -3.55 -9.22 -12.25
CA GLN A 91 -2.26 -9.92 -12.30
C GLN A 91 -1.40 -9.71 -11.06
N ARG A 92 -1.80 -8.81 -10.15
CA ARG A 92 -0.98 -8.42 -9.00
C ARG A 92 -1.75 -8.53 -7.69
N SER A 93 -1.11 -9.13 -6.70
CA SER A 93 -1.63 -9.23 -5.33
C SER A 93 -1.34 -7.95 -4.53
N LEU A 94 -2.18 -7.63 -3.57
CA LEU A 94 -1.92 -6.53 -2.63
C LEU A 94 -0.69 -6.84 -1.78
N LEU A 95 0.04 -5.79 -1.40
CA LEU A 95 1.18 -5.89 -0.49
C LEU A 95 0.81 -6.61 0.82
N GLY A 96 -0.35 -6.29 1.40
CA GLY A 96 -0.83 -6.91 2.64
C GLY A 96 -1.11 -8.40 2.53
N ALA A 97 -1.42 -8.91 1.34
CA ALA A 97 -1.57 -10.36 1.10
C ALA A 97 -0.23 -11.03 0.79
N ALA A 98 0.65 -10.37 0.03
CA ALA A 98 1.91 -10.94 -0.41
C ALA A 98 3.00 -10.94 0.68
N ARG A 99 3.02 -9.90 1.53
CA ARG A 99 4.08 -9.72 2.53
C ARG A 99 4.12 -10.82 3.59
N PRO A 100 2.99 -11.23 4.21
CA PRO A 100 2.98 -12.33 5.17
C PRO A 100 3.48 -13.64 4.55
N ILE A 101 3.11 -13.95 3.31
CA ILE A 101 3.58 -15.14 2.59
C ILE A 101 5.11 -15.08 2.38
N GLY A 102 5.61 -13.92 1.93
CA GLY A 102 7.05 -13.74 1.76
C GLY A 102 7.82 -13.87 3.07
N GLU A 103 7.31 -13.32 4.16
CA GLU A 103 7.92 -13.41 5.49
C GLU A 103 7.89 -14.85 6.05
N GLU A 104 6.80 -15.59 5.82
CA GLU A 104 6.68 -17.01 6.18
C GLU A 104 7.73 -17.85 5.44
N ILE A 105 7.86 -17.68 4.12
CA ILE A 105 8.85 -18.40 3.30
C ILE A 105 10.28 -18.04 3.70
N ARG A 106 10.55 -16.74 3.90
CA ARG A 106 11.87 -16.28 4.39
C ARG A 106 12.20 -16.91 5.74
N GLY A 107 11.24 -16.94 6.67
CA GLY A 107 11.41 -17.55 7.99
C GLY A 107 11.66 -19.06 7.90
N PHE A 108 10.90 -19.76 7.07
CA PHE A 108 11.10 -21.19 6.80
C PHE A 108 12.50 -21.47 6.25
N LEU A 109 12.90 -20.75 5.19
CA LEU A 109 14.21 -20.93 4.55
C LEU A 109 15.37 -20.55 5.48
N GLY A 110 15.23 -19.50 6.27
CA GLY A 110 16.24 -19.09 7.26
C GLY A 110 16.45 -20.10 8.38
N ALA A 111 15.51 -21.04 8.59
CA ALA A 111 15.63 -22.12 9.57
C ALA A 111 16.19 -23.43 8.96
N VAL A 112 16.43 -23.49 7.64
CA VAL A 112 16.96 -24.66 6.95
C VAL A 112 18.47 -24.77 7.21
N ASP A 113 18.92 -25.96 7.60
CA ASP A 113 20.35 -26.26 7.73
C ASP A 113 21.09 -25.91 6.43
N HIS A 114 22.25 -25.26 6.55
CA HIS A 114 23.08 -24.81 5.42
C HIS A 114 22.57 -23.56 4.66
N VAL A 115 21.54 -22.89 5.14
CA VAL A 115 21.21 -21.53 4.74
C VAL A 115 21.93 -20.58 5.69
N GLU A 116 22.76 -19.71 5.13
CA GLU A 116 23.47 -18.68 5.89
C GLU A 116 22.61 -17.44 6.06
N GLU A 117 21.89 -17.08 5.00
CA GLU A 117 20.99 -15.92 4.99
C GLU A 117 19.81 -16.14 4.03
N ALA A 118 18.64 -15.62 4.38
CA ALA A 118 17.45 -15.58 3.54
C ALA A 118 16.82 -14.18 3.59
N ALA A 119 16.60 -13.56 2.44
CA ALA A 119 16.05 -12.22 2.32
C ALA A 119 14.93 -12.16 1.27
N LEU A 120 13.94 -11.30 1.52
CA LEU A 120 13.00 -10.90 0.49
C LEU A 120 13.73 -10.06 -0.55
N ALA A 121 13.26 -10.09 -1.79
CA ALA A 121 13.79 -9.29 -2.89
C ALA A 121 12.64 -8.68 -3.72
N GLY A 122 12.93 -8.18 -4.89
CA GLY A 122 11.96 -7.68 -5.85
C GLY A 122 11.10 -6.53 -5.36
N SER A 123 9.91 -6.46 -5.91
CA SER A 123 8.93 -5.42 -5.58
C SER A 123 8.43 -5.51 -4.15
N LEU A 124 8.40 -6.72 -3.57
CA LEU A 124 8.00 -6.96 -2.19
C LEU A 124 8.97 -6.31 -1.19
N ARG A 125 10.27 -6.41 -1.43
CA ARG A 125 11.28 -5.77 -0.58
C ARG A 125 11.27 -4.24 -0.69
N ARG A 126 10.90 -3.72 -1.86
CA ARG A 126 10.73 -2.27 -2.07
C ARG A 126 9.39 -1.72 -1.59
N TRP A 127 8.59 -2.55 -0.91
CA TRP A 127 7.27 -2.16 -0.38
C TRP A 127 6.33 -1.56 -1.45
N ARG A 128 6.33 -2.16 -2.66
CA ARG A 128 5.37 -1.74 -3.70
C ARG A 128 3.95 -2.06 -3.23
N PRO A 129 2.95 -1.21 -3.53
CA PRO A 129 1.57 -1.41 -3.09
C PRO A 129 0.93 -2.70 -3.65
N THR A 130 1.40 -3.13 -4.83
CA THR A 130 0.99 -4.39 -5.45
C THR A 130 2.20 -5.21 -5.89
N ILE A 131 2.09 -6.54 -5.82
CA ILE A 131 3.17 -7.52 -5.99
C ILE A 131 2.77 -8.50 -7.09
N GLY A 132 3.63 -8.71 -8.08
CA GLY A 132 3.43 -9.71 -9.14
C GLY A 132 3.80 -11.11 -8.69
N ASP A 133 4.96 -11.22 -8.08
CA ASP A 133 5.58 -12.45 -7.57
C ASP A 133 6.33 -12.18 -6.27
N VAL A 134 6.53 -13.21 -5.49
CA VAL A 134 7.31 -13.16 -4.24
C VAL A 134 8.72 -13.64 -4.54
N ASP A 135 9.69 -12.71 -4.57
CA ASP A 135 11.09 -13.02 -4.74
C ASP A 135 11.78 -13.25 -3.39
N VAL A 136 12.46 -14.39 -3.24
CA VAL A 136 13.29 -14.72 -2.08
C VAL A 136 14.69 -15.11 -2.53
N LEU A 137 15.70 -14.53 -1.90
CA LEU A 137 17.10 -14.85 -2.12
C LEU A 137 17.67 -15.62 -0.93
N VAL A 138 18.47 -16.64 -1.21
CA VAL A 138 19.05 -17.54 -0.19
C VAL A 138 20.54 -17.69 -0.42
N ALA A 139 21.35 -17.37 0.59
CA ALA A 139 22.78 -17.64 0.62
C ALA A 139 23.05 -19.08 1.07
N THR A 140 23.70 -19.89 0.24
CA THR A 140 24.02 -21.28 0.58
C THR A 140 25.13 -21.87 -0.29
N GLU A 141 26.00 -22.67 0.31
CA GLU A 141 26.94 -23.54 -0.42
C GLU A 141 26.29 -24.86 -0.89
N ARG A 142 25.03 -25.14 -0.46
CA ARG A 142 24.32 -26.40 -0.73
C ARG A 142 22.96 -26.20 -1.41
N PRO A 143 22.92 -25.58 -2.59
CA PRO A 143 21.67 -25.16 -3.21
C PRO A 143 20.70 -26.33 -3.50
N ARG A 144 21.22 -27.54 -3.81
CA ARG A 144 20.35 -28.71 -4.05
C ARG A 144 19.59 -29.14 -2.80
N SER A 145 20.26 -29.14 -1.63
CA SER A 145 19.62 -29.50 -0.36
C SER A 145 18.52 -28.50 0.00
N VAL A 146 18.74 -27.21 -0.24
CA VAL A 146 17.73 -26.17 -0.02
C VAL A 146 16.55 -26.36 -0.97
N THR A 147 16.81 -26.65 -2.25
CA THR A 147 15.75 -26.92 -3.23
C THR A 147 14.90 -28.13 -2.82
N GLU A 148 15.51 -29.24 -2.41
CA GLU A 148 14.80 -30.44 -1.95
C GLU A 148 13.93 -30.14 -0.74
N THR A 149 14.47 -29.46 0.29
CA THR A 149 13.72 -29.07 1.49
C THR A 149 12.55 -28.12 1.15
N LEU A 150 12.78 -27.16 0.25
CA LEU A 150 11.76 -26.21 -0.16
C LEU A 150 10.61 -26.88 -0.95
N THR A 151 10.94 -27.80 -1.85
CA THR A 151 9.91 -28.51 -2.65
C THR A 151 9.10 -29.51 -1.83
N ASP A 152 9.63 -29.99 -0.72
CA ASP A 152 8.96 -30.90 0.23
C ASP A 152 8.18 -30.13 1.32
N TRP A 153 8.21 -28.81 1.33
CA TRP A 153 7.49 -28.00 2.31
C TRP A 153 5.96 -28.11 2.10
N ASP A 154 5.24 -28.39 3.16
CA ASP A 154 3.79 -28.68 3.15
C ASP A 154 2.90 -27.51 2.68
N ARG A 155 3.44 -26.28 2.67
CA ARG A 155 2.76 -25.09 2.13
C ARG A 155 2.85 -24.98 0.60
N VAL A 156 3.69 -25.79 -0.05
CA VAL A 156 3.85 -25.75 -1.51
C VAL A 156 2.69 -26.45 -2.20
N GLU A 157 1.89 -25.69 -2.92
CA GLU A 157 0.72 -26.19 -3.69
C GLU A 157 1.17 -26.89 -4.98
N SER A 158 2.16 -26.32 -5.66
CA SER A 158 2.76 -26.90 -6.87
C SER A 158 4.17 -26.37 -7.13
N VAL A 159 4.98 -27.21 -7.77
CA VAL A 159 6.32 -26.85 -8.23
C VAL A 159 6.22 -26.56 -9.74
N VAL A 160 6.49 -25.30 -10.14
CA VAL A 160 6.48 -24.87 -11.55
C VAL A 160 7.84 -25.15 -12.18
N GLU A 161 8.92 -24.79 -11.48
CA GLU A 161 10.30 -25.03 -11.90
C GLU A 161 11.13 -25.39 -10.66
N SER A 162 12.06 -26.34 -10.80
CA SER A 162 12.97 -26.72 -9.72
C SER A 162 14.38 -26.93 -10.25
N GLY A 163 15.31 -26.08 -9.82
CA GLY A 163 16.71 -26.10 -10.22
C GLY A 163 17.65 -25.74 -9.07
N PRO A 164 18.95 -25.96 -9.23
CA PRO A 164 19.92 -25.69 -8.18
C PRO A 164 20.18 -24.20 -7.93
N THR A 165 19.77 -23.32 -8.83
CA THR A 165 19.98 -21.86 -8.73
C THR A 165 18.68 -21.08 -8.67
N LYS A 166 17.57 -21.72 -9.07
CA LYS A 166 16.24 -21.12 -9.04
C LYS A 166 15.18 -22.20 -8.88
N SER A 167 14.19 -21.93 -8.05
CA SER A 167 12.94 -22.69 -7.95
C SER A 167 11.77 -21.73 -8.05
N THR A 168 10.74 -22.10 -8.83
CA THR A 168 9.48 -21.37 -8.94
C THR A 168 8.36 -22.27 -8.43
N LEU A 169 7.61 -21.78 -7.47
CA LEU A 169 6.59 -22.52 -6.73
C LEU A 169 5.28 -21.74 -6.73
N ARG A 170 4.19 -22.41 -6.32
CA ARG A 170 2.95 -21.74 -5.88
C ARG A 170 2.73 -22.00 -4.40
N VAL A 171 2.46 -20.91 -3.66
CA VAL A 171 2.15 -20.92 -2.24
C VAL A 171 1.02 -19.92 -1.99
N ALA A 172 -0.07 -20.37 -1.39
CA ALA A 172 -1.28 -19.56 -1.16
C ALA A 172 -1.77 -18.83 -2.44
N GLY A 173 -1.76 -19.55 -3.57
CA GLY A 173 -2.17 -19.03 -4.88
C GLY A 173 -1.16 -18.09 -5.55
N MET A 174 -0.08 -17.67 -4.87
CA MET A 174 0.92 -16.75 -5.40
C MET A 174 2.11 -17.49 -6.02
N GLN A 175 2.70 -16.91 -7.05
CA GLN A 175 3.99 -17.35 -7.56
C GLN A 175 5.11 -16.90 -6.62
N VAL A 176 5.99 -17.83 -6.29
CA VAL A 176 7.17 -17.61 -5.44
C VAL A 176 8.41 -18.04 -6.20
N ASP A 177 9.34 -17.13 -6.38
CA ASP A 177 10.63 -17.35 -6.99
C ASP A 177 11.72 -17.35 -5.91
N VAL A 178 12.33 -18.50 -5.68
CA VAL A 178 13.45 -18.66 -4.73
C VAL A 178 14.74 -18.84 -5.51
N ARG A 179 15.72 -17.96 -5.26
CA ARG A 179 17.05 -18.01 -5.88
C ARG A 179 18.10 -18.36 -4.84
N GLN A 180 18.91 -19.37 -5.16
CA GLN A 180 20.03 -19.80 -4.36
C GLN A 180 21.32 -19.23 -4.94
N VAL A 181 22.12 -18.56 -4.11
CA VAL A 181 23.38 -17.92 -4.50
C VAL A 181 24.51 -18.30 -3.54
N ASP A 182 25.75 -18.17 -4.01
CA ASP A 182 26.94 -18.28 -3.19
C ASP A 182 26.92 -17.16 -2.13
N PRO A 183 27.23 -17.46 -0.84
CA PRO A 183 27.31 -16.45 0.22
C PRO A 183 28.18 -15.23 -0.16
N ALA A 184 29.29 -15.47 -0.85
CA ALA A 184 30.18 -14.41 -1.30
C ALA A 184 29.58 -13.49 -2.39
N GLU A 185 28.47 -13.87 -3.01
CA GLU A 185 27.75 -13.11 -4.06
C GLU A 185 26.41 -12.54 -3.51
N PHE A 186 26.03 -12.86 -2.27
CA PHE A 186 24.69 -12.60 -1.75
C PHE A 186 24.29 -11.12 -1.78
N GLY A 187 25.16 -10.21 -1.32
CA GLY A 187 24.87 -8.77 -1.32
C GLY A 187 24.67 -8.20 -2.71
N SER A 188 25.50 -8.61 -3.67
CA SER A 188 25.34 -8.18 -5.08
C SER A 188 24.07 -8.73 -5.71
N ALA A 189 23.75 -10.00 -5.46
CA ALA A 189 22.51 -10.61 -5.89
C ALA A 189 21.30 -9.89 -5.25
N LEU A 190 21.39 -9.55 -3.97
CA LEU A 190 20.32 -8.87 -3.25
C LEU A 190 20.07 -7.46 -3.80
N VAL A 191 21.12 -6.68 -4.10
CA VAL A 191 20.98 -5.40 -4.82
C VAL A 191 20.31 -5.61 -6.18
N TYR A 192 20.82 -6.57 -6.96
CA TYR A 192 20.34 -6.81 -8.32
C TYR A 192 18.88 -7.26 -8.37
N PHE A 193 18.49 -8.25 -7.57
CA PHE A 193 17.13 -8.80 -7.54
C PHE A 193 16.14 -7.92 -6.76
N THR A 194 16.61 -7.09 -5.82
CA THR A 194 15.75 -6.06 -5.22
C THR A 194 15.35 -5.02 -6.27
N GLY A 195 16.25 -4.60 -7.14
CA GLY A 195 15.99 -3.59 -8.19
C GLY A 195 15.79 -2.19 -7.58
N SER A 196 15.05 -1.29 -8.22
CA SER A 196 14.30 -1.52 -9.47
C SER A 196 15.25 -1.73 -10.67
N LYS A 197 14.68 -2.11 -11.82
CA LYS A 197 15.46 -2.16 -13.07
C LYS A 197 16.09 -0.82 -13.40
N ALA A 198 15.36 0.27 -13.20
CA ALA A 198 15.85 1.62 -13.47
C ALA A 198 17.00 1.98 -12.52
N HIS A 199 16.85 1.75 -11.20
CA HIS A 199 17.91 1.90 -10.21
C HIS A 199 19.17 1.13 -10.58
N ASN A 200 19.03 -0.16 -10.94
CA ASN A 200 20.16 -1.00 -11.34
C ASN A 200 20.89 -0.48 -12.61
N ILE A 201 20.17 0.16 -13.53
CA ILE A 201 20.78 0.80 -14.70
C ILE A 201 21.65 1.98 -14.28
N VAL A 202 21.19 2.81 -13.35
CA VAL A 202 21.98 3.94 -12.83
C VAL A 202 23.23 3.45 -12.11
N LEU A 203 23.12 2.43 -11.23
CA LEU A 203 24.29 1.82 -10.58
C LEU A 203 25.28 1.24 -11.59
N ARG A 204 24.80 0.57 -12.64
CA ARG A 204 25.64 0.01 -13.71
C ARG A 204 26.39 1.11 -14.46
N ASN A 205 25.72 2.20 -14.82
CA ASN A 205 26.36 3.33 -15.49
C ASN A 205 27.43 3.95 -14.59
N ARG A 206 27.14 4.13 -13.30
CA ARG A 206 28.10 4.63 -12.31
C ARG A 206 29.33 3.71 -12.19
N ALA A 207 29.14 2.39 -12.20
CA ALA A 207 30.25 1.42 -12.19
C ALA A 207 31.15 1.57 -13.45
N ILE A 208 30.53 1.77 -14.62
CA ILE A 208 31.26 1.97 -15.89
C ILE A 208 32.17 3.20 -15.80
N ASP A 209 31.69 4.31 -15.27
CA ASP A 209 32.46 5.55 -15.11
C ASP A 209 33.66 5.39 -14.18
N ARG A 210 33.68 4.32 -13.37
CA ARG A 210 34.74 3.97 -12.40
C ARG A 210 35.62 2.81 -12.83
N SER A 211 35.57 2.42 -14.09
CA SER A 211 36.25 1.23 -14.63
C SER A 211 35.83 -0.07 -13.88
N ARG A 212 34.57 -0.10 -13.40
CA ARG A 212 33.97 -1.24 -12.72
C ARG A 212 32.79 -1.83 -13.50
N LYS A 213 32.47 -3.06 -13.19
CA LYS A 213 31.29 -3.78 -13.67
C LYS A 213 30.51 -4.25 -12.43
N VAL A 214 29.19 -4.01 -12.39
CA VAL A 214 28.30 -4.52 -11.35
C VAL A 214 27.23 -5.41 -11.96
N ASN A 215 27.01 -6.56 -11.33
CA ASN A 215 25.97 -7.52 -11.67
C ASN A 215 25.57 -8.34 -10.43
N GLU A 216 24.75 -9.37 -10.60
CA GLU A 216 24.29 -10.26 -9.53
C GLU A 216 25.41 -11.06 -8.84
N TYR A 217 26.61 -11.11 -9.40
CA TYR A 217 27.76 -11.87 -8.90
C TYR A 217 28.80 -11.03 -8.15
N GLY A 218 28.75 -9.72 -8.31
CA GLY A 218 29.70 -8.84 -7.63
C GLY A 218 29.88 -7.50 -8.29
N VAL A 219 30.75 -6.70 -7.66
CA VAL A 219 31.40 -5.54 -8.27
C VAL A 219 32.82 -5.95 -8.63
N PHE A 220 33.19 -5.74 -9.88
CA PHE A 220 34.48 -6.16 -10.41
C PHE A 220 35.24 -4.94 -10.95
N GLU A 221 36.54 -4.83 -10.64
CA GLU A 221 37.46 -3.98 -11.39
C GLU A 221 37.76 -4.66 -12.72
N VAL A 222 37.60 -3.92 -13.84
CA VAL A 222 37.69 -4.50 -15.18
C VAL A 222 38.46 -3.58 -16.13
N THR A 223 39.27 -4.20 -17.00
CA THR A 223 39.76 -3.60 -18.22
C THR A 223 38.64 -3.57 -19.29
N ASP A 224 38.84 -2.83 -20.39
CA ASP A 224 37.87 -2.82 -21.51
C ASP A 224 37.67 -4.21 -22.12
N ALA A 225 38.71 -5.04 -22.16
CA ALA A 225 38.64 -6.41 -22.65
C ALA A 225 37.79 -7.30 -21.73
N GLU A 226 37.99 -7.24 -20.41
CA GLU A 226 37.23 -7.99 -19.42
C GLU A 226 35.78 -7.51 -19.32
N ARG A 227 35.52 -6.22 -19.56
CA ARG A 227 34.16 -5.68 -19.65
C ARG A 227 33.40 -6.28 -20.82
N ALA A 228 34.04 -6.52 -21.94
CA ALA A 228 33.47 -7.11 -23.14
C ALA A 228 33.45 -8.65 -23.12
N ASP A 229 34.08 -9.29 -22.12
CA ASP A 229 34.10 -10.73 -21.94
C ASP A 229 32.69 -11.27 -21.68
N PRO A 230 32.24 -12.35 -22.37
CA PRO A 230 30.98 -13.01 -22.06
C PRO A 230 30.93 -13.64 -20.68
N ASP A 231 32.08 -13.90 -20.03
CA ASP A 231 32.10 -14.31 -18.62
C ASP A 231 31.65 -13.14 -17.72
N THR A 232 30.49 -13.33 -17.09
CA THR A 232 29.90 -12.32 -16.21
C THR A 232 30.74 -12.07 -14.94
N ARG A 233 31.65 -12.99 -14.59
CA ARG A 233 32.58 -12.88 -13.47
C ARG A 233 34.02 -12.45 -13.86
N ALA A 234 34.25 -12.09 -15.13
CA ALA A 234 35.55 -11.59 -15.57
C ALA A 234 35.92 -10.30 -14.84
N GLY A 235 37.20 -10.18 -14.44
CA GLY A 235 37.76 -9.08 -13.66
C GLY A 235 38.03 -9.46 -12.20
N ASP A 236 38.63 -8.55 -11.45
CA ASP A 236 38.92 -8.70 -10.03
C ASP A 236 37.72 -8.29 -9.19
N ARG A 237 37.07 -9.25 -8.48
CA ARG A 237 35.92 -8.97 -7.63
C ARG A 237 36.36 -8.16 -6.40
N VAL A 238 35.78 -6.97 -6.23
CA VAL A 238 36.09 -6.05 -5.12
C VAL A 238 34.99 -5.97 -4.07
N ALA A 239 33.75 -6.38 -4.40
CA ALA A 239 32.62 -6.48 -3.47
C ALA A 239 31.58 -7.49 -3.97
N GLY A 240 30.71 -7.99 -3.06
CA GLY A 240 29.66 -8.94 -3.42
C GLY A 240 28.94 -9.54 -2.22
N GLU A 241 29.57 -9.63 -1.05
CA GLU A 241 29.05 -10.33 0.12
C GLU A 241 27.88 -9.58 0.79
N THR A 242 27.96 -8.25 0.85
CA THR A 242 26.94 -7.40 1.49
C THR A 242 26.49 -6.29 0.53
N GLU A 243 25.26 -5.80 0.72
CA GLU A 243 24.75 -4.66 -0.07
C GLU A 243 25.55 -3.39 0.21
N GLU A 244 25.90 -3.14 1.48
CA GLU A 244 26.72 -2.00 1.89
C GLU A 244 28.07 -2.00 1.14
N GLY A 245 28.73 -3.16 1.07
CA GLY A 245 29.97 -3.32 0.32
C GLY A 245 29.82 -3.05 -1.17
N VAL A 246 28.67 -3.40 -1.77
CA VAL A 246 28.36 -3.09 -3.18
C VAL A 246 28.24 -1.58 -3.38
N TYR A 247 27.49 -0.88 -2.50
CA TYR A 247 27.35 0.58 -2.59
C TYR A 247 28.68 1.29 -2.31
N GLU A 248 29.42 0.86 -1.28
CA GLU A 248 30.74 1.40 -0.95
C GLU A 248 31.73 1.26 -2.12
N ALA A 249 31.72 0.10 -2.80
CA ALA A 249 32.51 -0.11 -4.02
C ALA A 249 32.10 0.81 -5.19
N LEU A 250 30.96 1.47 -5.12
CA LEU A 250 30.51 2.47 -6.08
C LEU A 250 30.62 3.91 -5.54
N ASP A 251 31.32 4.12 -4.43
CA ASP A 251 31.45 5.39 -3.70
C ASP A 251 30.07 5.98 -3.32
N LEU A 252 29.19 5.14 -2.77
CA LEU A 252 27.86 5.51 -2.31
C LEU A 252 27.63 4.96 -0.89
N PRO A 253 26.88 5.67 -0.05
CA PRO A 253 26.27 5.05 1.13
C PRO A 253 25.20 4.03 0.70
N TYR A 254 24.83 3.16 1.63
CA TYR A 254 23.70 2.25 1.44
C TYR A 254 22.42 3.03 1.11
N ILE A 255 21.66 2.56 0.11
CA ILE A 255 20.38 3.13 -0.29
C ILE A 255 19.28 2.15 0.13
N PRO A 256 18.34 2.56 1.00
CA PRO A 256 17.22 1.73 1.42
C PRO A 256 16.36 1.24 0.24
N PRO A 257 15.83 0.01 0.29
CA PRO A 257 15.04 -0.57 -0.79
C PRO A 257 13.85 0.29 -1.25
N GLU A 258 13.18 0.97 -0.31
CA GLU A 258 12.03 1.84 -0.57
C GLU A 258 12.35 2.97 -1.53
N LEU A 259 13.59 3.45 -1.52
CA LEU A 259 14.05 4.56 -2.37
C LEU A 259 14.48 4.12 -3.77
N ARG A 260 14.77 2.84 -4.01
CA ARG A 260 15.38 2.30 -5.24
C ARG A 260 14.42 2.28 -6.44
N GLU A 261 13.89 3.44 -6.83
CA GLU A 261 12.90 3.57 -7.92
C GLU A 261 13.33 4.56 -9.02
N ASP A 262 14.62 4.98 -9.03
CA ASP A 262 15.17 5.97 -9.97
C ASP A 262 14.47 7.33 -9.89
N ARG A 263 14.33 7.84 -8.65
CA ARG A 263 13.75 9.15 -8.34
C ARG A 263 14.79 10.14 -7.83
N GLY A 264 16.05 9.92 -8.17
CA GLY A 264 17.16 10.77 -7.74
C GLY A 264 17.93 10.26 -6.52
N GLU A 265 17.59 9.07 -5.99
CA GLU A 265 18.22 8.50 -4.79
C GLU A 265 19.72 8.27 -4.94
N VAL A 266 20.20 7.89 -6.13
CA VAL A 266 21.64 7.71 -6.37
C VAL A 266 22.36 9.06 -6.39
N ALA A 267 21.74 10.10 -6.91
CA ALA A 267 22.30 11.45 -6.92
C ALA A 267 22.30 12.05 -5.50
N ALA A 268 21.24 11.84 -4.73
CA ALA A 268 21.16 12.25 -3.34
C ALA A 268 22.20 11.51 -2.47
N ALA A 269 22.39 10.21 -2.70
CA ALA A 269 23.42 9.41 -2.05
C ALA A 269 24.83 9.97 -2.34
N ASP A 270 25.11 10.28 -3.60
CA ASP A 270 26.40 10.86 -4.04
C ASP A 270 26.66 12.25 -3.42
N ALA A 271 25.60 13.04 -3.23
CA ALA A 271 25.66 14.35 -2.60
C ALA A 271 25.64 14.30 -1.05
N GLY A 272 25.43 13.13 -0.45
CA GLY A 272 25.26 12.98 1.00
C GLY A 272 23.98 13.62 1.55
N THR A 273 22.92 13.65 0.75
CA THR A 273 21.62 14.27 1.07
C THR A 273 20.46 13.26 1.13
N LEU A 274 20.77 11.96 1.25
CA LEU A 274 19.72 10.98 1.56
C LEU A 274 19.05 11.33 2.89
N PRO A 275 17.70 11.23 2.98
CA PRO A 275 16.99 11.48 4.23
C PRO A 275 17.28 10.39 5.27
N ASP A 276 17.23 10.76 6.53
CA ASP A 276 17.10 9.83 7.65
C ASP A 276 15.63 9.40 7.73
N LEU A 277 15.33 8.26 7.12
CA LEU A 277 13.96 7.82 6.90
C LEU A 277 13.27 7.45 8.22
N LEU A 278 12.00 7.81 8.33
CA LEU A 278 11.09 7.33 9.38
C LEU A 278 11.20 5.82 9.57
N GLU A 279 11.14 5.34 10.81
CA GLU A 279 11.08 3.92 11.16
C GLU A 279 9.76 3.53 11.83
N GLU A 280 9.39 2.23 11.78
CA GLU A 280 8.16 1.73 12.43
C GLU A 280 8.12 2.08 13.94
N GLY A 281 9.27 2.03 14.63
CA GLY A 281 9.42 2.37 16.05
C GLY A 281 9.32 3.86 16.40
N ASP A 282 9.27 4.75 15.41
CA ASP A 282 9.07 6.18 15.64
C ASP A 282 7.61 6.55 15.90
N MET A 283 6.68 5.71 15.47
CA MET A 283 5.25 5.96 15.59
C MET A 283 4.79 5.94 17.04
N ARG A 284 3.87 6.85 17.40
CA ARG A 284 3.40 7.06 18.76
C ARG A 284 1.91 6.85 18.95
N GLY A 285 1.10 6.99 17.91
CA GLY A 285 -0.34 6.83 17.99
C GLY A 285 -0.99 6.69 16.63
N ASP A 286 -2.30 6.56 16.64
CA ASP A 286 -3.16 6.45 15.47
C ASP A 286 -4.25 7.51 15.54
N LEU A 287 -4.45 8.28 14.47
CA LEU A 287 -5.37 9.42 14.43
C LEU A 287 -6.68 9.11 13.70
N HIS A 288 -6.83 7.88 13.16
CA HIS A 288 -7.99 7.49 12.36
C HIS A 288 -8.38 6.05 12.68
N THR A 289 -9.40 5.89 13.55
CA THR A 289 -9.90 4.58 13.97
C THR A 289 -11.40 4.58 14.18
N HIS A 290 -12.03 3.43 14.00
CA HIS A 290 -13.47 3.21 14.05
C HIS A 290 -13.86 2.19 15.12
N THR A 291 -15.06 2.36 15.67
CA THR A 291 -15.61 1.50 16.72
C THR A 291 -17.00 0.97 16.31
N THR A 292 -17.61 0.18 17.19
CA THR A 292 -19.00 -0.29 17.02
C THR A 292 -20.04 0.84 17.04
N TRP A 293 -19.62 2.09 17.22
CA TRP A 293 -20.49 3.24 17.06
C TRP A 293 -20.79 3.56 15.60
N SER A 294 -19.86 3.23 14.69
CA SER A 294 -20.09 3.30 13.24
C SER A 294 -20.02 1.90 12.62
N ASP A 295 -18.96 1.58 11.92
CA ASP A 295 -18.77 0.32 11.20
C ASP A 295 -17.57 -0.50 11.68
N GLY A 296 -16.96 -0.10 12.79
CA GLY A 296 -15.93 -0.87 13.48
C GLY A 296 -16.48 -2.15 14.14
N GLU A 297 -15.62 -3.11 14.41
CA GLU A 297 -15.95 -4.42 14.97
C GLU A 297 -15.66 -4.50 16.49
N ALA A 298 -14.96 -3.49 17.06
CA ALA A 298 -14.55 -3.44 18.46
C ALA A 298 -15.19 -2.23 19.20
N THR A 299 -15.39 -2.36 20.52
CA THR A 299 -15.86 -1.25 21.34
C THR A 299 -14.76 -0.21 21.57
N ILE A 300 -15.10 0.97 22.10
CA ILE A 300 -14.12 2.01 22.46
C ILE A 300 -13.06 1.44 23.40
N GLU A 301 -13.49 0.71 24.43
CA GLU A 301 -12.59 0.13 25.43
C GLU A 301 -11.64 -0.90 24.82
N GLU A 302 -12.16 -1.78 23.93
CA GLU A 302 -11.35 -2.78 23.24
C GLU A 302 -10.32 -2.13 22.28
N MET A 303 -10.68 -1.02 21.62
CA MET A 303 -9.75 -0.24 20.80
C MET A 303 -8.67 0.42 21.64
N ILE A 304 -9.01 1.03 22.78
CA ILE A 304 -8.05 1.64 23.71
C ILE A 304 -7.07 0.59 24.27
N GLU A 305 -7.61 -0.54 24.77
CA GLU A 305 -6.77 -1.65 25.28
C GLU A 305 -5.84 -2.20 24.19
N GLY A 306 -6.37 -2.35 22.96
CA GLY A 306 -5.60 -2.82 21.83
C GLY A 306 -4.49 -1.85 21.39
N ALA A 307 -4.75 -0.55 21.40
CA ALA A 307 -3.76 0.48 21.08
C ALA A 307 -2.65 0.52 22.13
N ALA A 308 -2.99 0.48 23.43
CA ALA A 308 -2.02 0.40 24.52
C ALA A 308 -1.16 -0.87 24.41
N ALA A 309 -1.77 -2.03 24.13
CA ALA A 309 -1.04 -3.30 23.95
C ALA A 309 -0.15 -3.30 22.69
N PHE A 310 -0.52 -2.57 21.65
CA PHE A 310 0.29 -2.39 20.45
C PHE A 310 1.50 -1.48 20.71
N GLY A 311 1.42 -0.59 21.70
CA GLY A 311 2.48 0.32 22.13
C GLY A 311 2.28 1.77 21.67
N HIS A 312 1.04 2.17 21.41
CA HIS A 312 0.67 3.55 21.18
C HIS A 312 0.69 4.37 22.49
N ASP A 313 1.11 5.62 22.39
CA ASP A 313 1.05 6.60 23.48
C ASP A 313 -0.31 7.33 23.50
N TYR A 314 -1.01 7.36 22.36
CA TYR A 314 -2.33 7.96 22.19
C TYR A 314 -3.16 7.30 21.09
N LEU A 315 -4.48 7.45 21.17
CA LEU A 315 -5.46 6.97 20.20
C LEU A 315 -6.54 8.01 19.95
N VAL A 316 -6.93 8.18 18.69
CA VAL A 316 -8.07 9.00 18.30
C VAL A 316 -9.24 8.10 17.90
N ILE A 317 -10.42 8.34 18.46
CA ILE A 317 -11.67 7.70 18.08
C ILE A 317 -12.37 8.62 17.08
N SER A 318 -12.46 8.20 15.81
CA SER A 318 -12.93 9.02 14.69
C SER A 318 -14.02 8.33 13.87
N ASP A 319 -15.02 7.77 14.54
CA ASP A 319 -16.16 7.12 13.88
C ASP A 319 -16.80 8.00 12.81
N HIS A 320 -17.35 7.39 11.76
CA HIS A 320 -17.95 8.10 10.63
C HIS A 320 -19.08 9.05 11.05
N ALA A 321 -19.07 10.27 10.53
CA ALA A 321 -20.26 11.13 10.51
C ALA A 321 -21.28 10.62 9.51
N ALA A 322 -22.58 10.80 9.79
CA ALA A 322 -23.63 10.54 8.83
C ALA A 322 -23.44 11.41 7.57
N GLY A 323 -23.60 10.81 6.38
CA GLY A 323 -23.46 11.57 5.14
C GLY A 323 -23.40 10.70 3.88
N PRO A 324 -23.35 11.35 2.70
CA PRO A 324 -23.29 10.66 1.42
C PRO A 324 -22.01 9.84 1.25
N GLY A 325 -22.15 8.59 0.87
CA GLY A 325 -21.02 7.68 0.59
C GLY A 325 -20.58 6.81 1.77
N VAL A 326 -21.07 7.09 2.97
CA VAL A 326 -20.91 6.20 4.14
C VAL A 326 -21.80 4.97 3.97
N VAL A 327 -21.24 3.79 4.23
CA VAL A 327 -21.90 2.51 3.97
C VAL A 327 -23.11 2.33 4.90
N ALA A 328 -24.26 2.02 4.32
CA ALA A 328 -25.45 1.47 4.99
C ALA A 328 -25.99 2.26 6.21
N ASP A 329 -25.92 3.59 6.20
CA ASP A 329 -26.39 4.44 7.30
C ASP A 329 -25.66 4.17 8.65
N THR A 330 -24.38 3.78 8.60
CA THR A 330 -23.56 3.52 9.80
C THR A 330 -22.99 4.79 10.44
N GLY A 331 -23.01 5.93 9.73
CA GLY A 331 -22.47 7.20 10.26
C GLY A 331 -23.33 7.80 11.37
N LEU A 332 -22.66 8.48 12.31
CA LEU A 332 -23.26 9.11 13.49
C LEU A 332 -24.01 10.38 13.13
N THR A 333 -25.23 10.53 13.64
CA THR A 333 -25.91 11.82 13.70
C THR A 333 -25.30 12.69 14.81
N ASP A 334 -25.57 14.02 14.79
CA ASP A 334 -25.07 14.93 15.83
C ASP A 334 -25.44 14.51 17.25
N ASP A 335 -26.65 13.97 17.45
CA ASP A 335 -27.09 13.48 18.77
C ASP A 335 -26.30 12.23 19.19
N GLN A 336 -26.05 11.29 18.27
CA GLN A 336 -25.24 10.10 18.52
C GLN A 336 -23.77 10.45 18.77
N LEU A 337 -23.21 11.41 18.03
CA LEU A 337 -21.84 11.90 18.28
C LEU A 337 -21.71 12.52 19.69
N ARG A 338 -22.68 13.32 20.13
CA ARG A 338 -22.70 13.83 21.52
C ARG A 338 -22.76 12.73 22.56
N ASP A 339 -23.57 11.69 22.32
CA ASP A 339 -23.63 10.52 23.21
C ASP A 339 -22.30 9.76 23.21
N GLN A 340 -21.62 9.65 22.06
CA GLN A 340 -20.32 9.00 21.94
C GLN A 340 -19.22 9.75 22.69
N LEU A 341 -19.20 11.10 22.65
CA LEU A 341 -18.22 11.89 23.41
C LEU A 341 -18.25 11.53 24.90
N GLY A 342 -19.44 11.35 25.47
CA GLY A 342 -19.59 10.89 26.85
C GLY A 342 -19.05 9.48 27.08
N ALA A 343 -19.26 8.57 26.12
CA ALA A 343 -18.73 7.20 26.18
C ALA A 343 -17.19 7.16 26.07
N ILE A 344 -16.61 8.02 25.21
CA ILE A 344 -15.14 8.15 25.10
C ILE A 344 -14.55 8.71 26.40
N GLU A 345 -15.15 9.75 27.00
CA GLU A 345 -14.70 10.31 28.27
C GLU A 345 -14.74 9.27 29.42
N ASP A 346 -15.81 8.48 29.49
CA ASP A 346 -15.95 7.40 30.48
C ASP A 346 -14.88 6.30 30.26
N ALA A 347 -14.63 5.87 29.04
CA ALA A 347 -13.63 4.85 28.70
C ALA A 347 -12.19 5.35 28.89
N ALA A 348 -11.92 6.61 28.58
CA ALA A 348 -10.60 7.24 28.72
C ALA A 348 -10.19 7.43 30.21
N ALA A 349 -11.15 7.48 31.14
CA ALA A 349 -10.88 7.77 32.55
C ALA A 349 -9.91 6.78 33.22
N ASP A 350 -9.89 5.52 32.77
CA ASP A 350 -9.04 4.44 33.27
C ASP A 350 -7.96 4.01 32.26
N ALA A 351 -7.82 4.73 31.12
CA ALA A 351 -6.87 4.38 30.05
C ALA A 351 -5.41 4.65 30.46
N GLU A 352 -4.49 3.81 29.97
CA GLU A 352 -3.03 3.98 30.15
C GLU A 352 -2.42 4.92 29.09
N ILE A 353 -3.18 5.25 28.04
CA ILE A 353 -2.78 6.10 26.92
C ILE A 353 -3.69 7.32 26.83
N GLU A 354 -3.26 8.37 26.15
CA GLU A 354 -4.13 9.51 25.84
C GLU A 354 -5.19 9.12 24.81
N VAL A 355 -6.45 9.48 25.04
CA VAL A 355 -7.56 9.20 24.12
C VAL A 355 -8.19 10.52 23.71
N LEU A 356 -8.23 10.77 22.39
CA LEU A 356 -8.75 12.00 21.82
C LEU A 356 -10.08 11.75 21.13
N THR A 357 -10.96 12.74 21.21
CA THR A 357 -12.26 12.76 20.55
C THR A 357 -12.15 13.28 19.13
N SER A 358 -12.83 12.64 18.21
CA SER A 358 -12.82 13.02 16.78
C SER A 358 -14.10 12.56 16.09
N VAL A 359 -14.20 12.88 14.83
CA VAL A 359 -15.14 12.30 13.86
C VAL A 359 -14.50 12.26 12.49
N GLU A 360 -14.77 11.23 11.71
CA GLU A 360 -14.48 11.25 10.29
C GLU A 360 -15.61 11.95 9.54
N ALA A 361 -15.42 13.25 9.26
CA ALA A 361 -16.36 14.09 8.56
C ALA A 361 -16.28 13.89 7.04
N ASN A 362 -17.43 13.99 6.35
CA ASN A 362 -17.46 13.80 4.88
C ASN A 362 -17.07 15.07 4.14
N VAL A 363 -16.15 14.95 3.17
CA VAL A 363 -15.84 16.02 2.20
C VAL A 363 -16.83 15.96 1.06
N ALA A 364 -17.68 16.99 0.95
CA ALA A 364 -18.66 17.13 -0.12
C ALA A 364 -18.00 17.39 -1.49
N PRO A 365 -18.72 17.27 -2.62
CA PRO A 365 -18.16 17.52 -3.96
C PRO A 365 -17.59 18.93 -4.17
N ASP A 366 -18.05 19.92 -3.42
CA ASP A 366 -17.56 21.30 -3.44
C ASP A 366 -16.41 21.57 -2.45
N GLY A 367 -15.99 20.53 -1.70
CA GLY A 367 -14.92 20.60 -0.70
C GLY A 367 -15.37 21.03 0.69
N SER A 368 -16.64 21.38 0.90
CA SER A 368 -17.15 21.67 2.24
C SER A 368 -17.18 20.40 3.09
N ILE A 369 -16.90 20.52 4.39
CA ILE A 369 -17.10 19.44 5.33
C ILE A 369 -18.56 19.42 5.79
N GLY A 370 -19.15 18.35 5.53
CA GLY A 370 -20.39 17.72 5.62
C GLY A 370 -21.57 18.21 6.38
N ASP A 371 -22.29 17.23 6.87
CA ASP A 371 -23.62 17.35 7.42
C ASP A 371 -23.63 17.47 8.97
N THR A 372 -22.45 17.55 9.61
CA THR A 372 -22.29 17.66 11.07
C THR A 372 -22.32 19.12 11.52
N ASP A 373 -22.98 19.37 12.65
CA ASP A 373 -23.06 20.69 13.27
C ASP A 373 -21.65 21.26 13.55
N ARG A 374 -21.36 22.44 13.01
CA ARG A 374 -20.04 23.07 13.14
C ARG A 374 -19.66 23.43 14.57
N ASP A 375 -20.64 23.76 15.43
CA ASP A 375 -20.36 24.02 16.83
C ASP A 375 -19.94 22.72 17.53
N LEU A 376 -20.49 21.56 17.12
CA LEU A 376 -20.10 20.24 17.64
C LEU A 376 -18.71 19.83 17.11
N LEU A 377 -18.40 20.08 15.83
CA LEU A 377 -17.04 19.84 15.32
C LEU A 377 -15.98 20.65 16.08
N ALA A 378 -16.30 21.86 16.47
CA ALA A 378 -15.40 22.72 17.25
C ALA A 378 -15.24 22.31 18.74
N GLU A 379 -16.05 21.37 19.24
CA GLU A 379 -15.91 20.76 20.58
C GLU A 379 -14.97 19.55 20.59
N LEU A 380 -14.63 18.98 19.40
CA LEU A 380 -13.75 17.83 19.26
C LEU A 380 -12.27 18.23 19.44
N ASP A 381 -11.45 17.27 19.84
CA ASP A 381 -10.00 17.47 19.94
C ASP A 381 -9.34 17.60 18.57
N LEU A 382 -9.85 16.86 17.56
CA LEU A 382 -9.46 17.01 16.14
C LEU A 382 -10.58 16.52 15.22
N VAL A 383 -10.51 16.91 13.93
CA VAL A 383 -11.43 16.47 12.87
C VAL A 383 -10.64 15.83 11.73
N VAL A 384 -10.98 14.58 11.43
CA VAL A 384 -10.54 13.91 10.19
C VAL A 384 -11.59 14.19 9.13
N ALA A 385 -11.21 14.74 7.98
CA ALA A 385 -12.12 14.99 6.85
C ALA A 385 -11.77 14.09 5.66
N SER A 386 -12.73 13.29 5.17
CA SER A 386 -12.47 12.28 4.15
C SER A 386 -13.45 12.31 2.98
N PRO A 387 -12.99 12.17 1.73
CA PRO A 387 -13.87 12.05 0.58
C PRO A 387 -14.44 10.61 0.49
N HIS A 388 -15.78 10.47 0.59
CA HIS A 388 -16.48 9.18 0.43
C HIS A 388 -17.37 9.11 -0.82
N ALA A 389 -17.76 10.25 -1.38
CA ALA A 389 -18.64 10.35 -2.55
C ALA A 389 -17.91 10.93 -3.77
N ASP A 390 -18.42 10.68 -4.97
CA ASP A 390 -17.91 11.20 -6.25
C ASP A 390 -16.42 10.94 -6.50
N LEU A 391 -15.97 9.70 -6.19
CA LEU A 391 -14.57 9.29 -6.26
C LEU A 391 -14.12 8.82 -7.65
N ARG A 392 -15.03 8.74 -8.64
CA ARG A 392 -14.81 8.01 -9.90
C ARG A 392 -15.03 8.82 -11.19
N ASP A 393 -15.17 10.12 -11.15
CA ASP A 393 -15.55 10.86 -12.38
C ASP A 393 -14.38 11.26 -13.30
N GLY A 394 -13.13 10.94 -12.91
CA GLY A 394 -11.93 11.21 -13.72
C GLY A 394 -11.61 12.69 -13.91
N SER A 395 -12.31 13.60 -13.23
CA SER A 395 -11.97 15.03 -13.24
C SER A 395 -10.92 15.36 -12.18
N ASP A 396 -10.16 16.43 -12.42
CA ASP A 396 -9.24 17.00 -11.44
C ASP A 396 -10.01 17.47 -10.19
N ARG A 397 -9.62 16.94 -9.02
CA ARG A 397 -10.24 17.21 -7.72
C ARG A 397 -9.38 18.07 -6.81
N THR A 398 -8.33 18.70 -7.32
CA THR A 398 -7.43 19.56 -6.54
C THR A 398 -8.21 20.63 -5.78
N ASP A 399 -9.09 21.37 -6.45
CA ASP A 399 -9.88 22.44 -5.81
C ASP A 399 -10.78 21.92 -4.69
N ARG A 400 -11.34 20.70 -4.83
CA ARG A 400 -12.17 20.05 -3.80
C ARG A 400 -11.36 19.75 -2.53
N LEU A 401 -10.19 19.13 -2.70
CA LEU A 401 -9.32 18.74 -1.58
C LEU A 401 -8.69 19.98 -0.92
N VAL A 402 -8.30 20.97 -1.72
CA VAL A 402 -7.81 22.27 -1.22
C VAL A 402 -8.88 22.97 -0.39
N ALA A 403 -10.14 23.01 -0.88
CA ALA A 403 -11.23 23.63 -0.10
C ALA A 403 -11.48 22.92 1.23
N ALA A 404 -11.30 21.58 1.30
CA ALA A 404 -11.42 20.86 2.56
C ALA A 404 -10.31 21.23 3.56
N VAL A 405 -9.06 21.35 3.13
CA VAL A 405 -7.94 21.76 4.02
C VAL A 405 -7.95 23.27 4.33
N GLU A 406 -8.72 24.08 3.61
CA GLU A 406 -8.95 25.51 3.92
C GLU A 406 -10.01 25.70 5.02
N ASP A 407 -10.78 24.66 5.35
CA ASP A 407 -11.74 24.72 6.45
C ASP A 407 -11.00 24.71 7.81
N PRO A 408 -11.22 25.73 8.67
CA PRO A 408 -10.47 25.89 9.91
C PRO A 408 -10.78 24.84 11.00
N LEU A 409 -11.73 23.94 10.75
CA LEU A 409 -12.07 22.85 11.66
C LEU A 409 -11.45 21.51 11.25
N VAL A 410 -10.73 21.47 10.14
CA VAL A 410 -10.07 20.23 9.64
C VAL A 410 -8.63 20.20 10.12
N ASP A 411 -8.24 19.12 10.76
CA ASP A 411 -6.88 18.87 11.25
C ASP A 411 -6.15 17.81 10.43
N VAL A 412 -6.89 16.81 9.93
CA VAL A 412 -6.36 15.73 9.10
C VAL A 412 -7.24 15.54 7.86
N LEU A 413 -6.66 15.51 6.67
CA LEU A 413 -7.35 15.09 5.45
C LEU A 413 -7.13 13.58 5.25
N GLY A 414 -8.16 12.79 5.54
CA GLY A 414 -8.15 11.33 5.49
C GLY A 414 -8.21 10.77 4.06
N HIS A 415 -7.46 9.71 3.78
CA HIS A 415 -7.35 9.01 2.47
C HIS A 415 -7.69 9.86 1.24
N PRO A 416 -6.91 10.92 0.97
CA PRO A 416 -7.27 12.04 0.09
C PRO A 416 -7.65 11.66 -1.33
N SER A 417 -7.06 10.57 -1.87
CA SER A 417 -7.36 10.14 -3.24
C SER A 417 -8.55 9.21 -3.36
N GLY A 418 -9.04 8.68 -2.24
CA GLY A 418 -10.14 7.72 -2.20
C GLY A 418 -9.88 6.43 -2.96
N ARG A 419 -8.61 6.11 -3.29
CA ARG A 419 -8.28 4.89 -4.05
C ARG A 419 -8.53 3.62 -3.24
N LEU A 420 -8.84 2.54 -3.97
CA LEU A 420 -8.78 1.16 -3.48
C LEU A 420 -7.94 0.36 -4.47
N LEU A 421 -6.82 -0.17 -3.99
CA LEU A 421 -5.88 -0.91 -4.84
C LEU A 421 -6.56 -2.12 -5.49
N ASN A 422 -6.34 -2.30 -6.79
CA ASN A 422 -6.98 -3.31 -7.61
C ASN A 422 -8.51 -3.20 -7.78
N GLU A 423 -9.16 -2.16 -7.21
CA GLU A 423 -10.61 -2.01 -7.26
C GLU A 423 -11.06 -0.63 -7.77
N ARG A 424 -10.40 0.42 -7.34
CA ARG A 424 -10.73 1.81 -7.71
C ARG A 424 -9.46 2.64 -7.83
N PRO A 425 -9.22 3.30 -8.97
CA PRO A 425 -8.09 4.20 -9.13
C PRO A 425 -8.19 5.40 -8.17
N ALA A 426 -7.07 6.07 -7.95
CA ALA A 426 -7.05 7.35 -7.25
C ALA A 426 -7.85 8.41 -8.02
N MET A 427 -8.50 9.32 -7.31
CA MET A 427 -8.95 10.57 -7.91
C MET A 427 -7.73 11.32 -8.48
N GLU A 428 -7.92 12.04 -9.58
CA GLU A 428 -6.88 12.92 -10.11
C GLU A 428 -6.82 14.22 -9.30
N PHE A 429 -5.64 14.59 -8.84
CA PHE A 429 -5.35 15.86 -8.18
C PHE A 429 -3.85 16.16 -8.24
N ASP A 430 -3.48 17.42 -7.98
CA ASP A 430 -2.08 17.86 -7.85
C ASP A 430 -1.61 17.73 -6.39
N PRO A 431 -0.75 16.73 -6.06
CA PRO A 431 -0.29 16.53 -4.70
C PRO A 431 0.57 17.68 -4.16
N GLY A 432 1.29 18.40 -5.03
CA GLY A 432 2.07 19.57 -4.63
C GLY A 432 1.16 20.74 -4.24
N ALA A 433 0.14 21.03 -5.07
CA ALA A 433 -0.84 22.07 -4.75
C ALA A 433 -1.60 21.77 -3.44
N LEU A 434 -1.99 20.51 -3.24
CA LEU A 434 -2.61 20.07 -2.00
C LEU A 434 -1.65 20.20 -0.81
N GLY A 435 -0.39 19.78 -0.97
CA GLY A 435 0.66 19.88 0.06
C GLY A 435 0.90 21.34 0.48
N ALA A 436 1.01 22.25 -0.49
CA ALA A 436 1.18 23.69 -0.22
C ALA A 436 -0.03 24.28 0.55
N ALA A 437 -1.26 23.87 0.19
CA ALA A 437 -2.46 24.28 0.92
C ALA A 437 -2.48 23.72 2.34
N ALA A 438 -2.20 22.43 2.52
CA ALA A 438 -2.14 21.77 3.81
C ALA A 438 -1.09 22.40 4.74
N ALA A 439 0.13 22.64 4.24
CA ALA A 439 1.18 23.33 4.98
C ALA A 439 0.78 24.75 5.43
N LYS A 440 0.07 25.49 4.54
CA LYS A 440 -0.39 26.86 4.84
C LYS A 440 -1.46 26.89 5.93
N HIS A 441 -2.34 25.90 5.95
CA HIS A 441 -3.50 25.87 6.84
C HIS A 441 -3.28 25.02 8.10
N GLY A 442 -2.12 24.35 8.24
CA GLY A 442 -1.77 23.52 9.39
C GLY A 442 -2.52 22.18 9.43
N VAL A 443 -2.92 21.66 8.27
CA VAL A 443 -3.62 20.37 8.14
C VAL A 443 -2.63 19.27 7.79
N ALA A 444 -2.74 18.11 8.44
CA ALA A 444 -1.96 16.93 8.08
C ALA A 444 -2.63 16.17 6.92
N LEU A 445 -1.81 15.63 6.01
CA LEU A 445 -2.28 14.77 4.93
C LEU A 445 -2.08 13.29 5.30
N GLU A 446 -3.13 12.50 5.26
CA GLU A 446 -3.05 11.10 5.65
C GLU A 446 -2.28 10.24 4.63
N VAL A 447 -1.50 9.31 5.16
CA VAL A 447 -1.10 8.06 4.52
C VAL A 447 -1.89 6.95 5.21
N ASN A 448 -3.08 6.66 4.72
CA ASN A 448 -3.89 5.56 5.19
C ASN A 448 -3.12 4.24 4.99
N ALA A 449 -2.79 3.58 6.08
CA ALA A 449 -1.94 2.39 6.11
C ALA A 449 -2.68 1.10 5.73
N ASN A 450 -4.00 1.14 5.59
CA ASN A 450 -4.77 -0.01 5.16
C ASN A 450 -4.20 -0.54 3.83
N PRO A 451 -3.75 -1.81 3.76
CA PRO A 451 -3.11 -2.36 2.56
C PRO A 451 -4.03 -2.46 1.33
N HIS A 452 -5.33 -2.22 1.47
CA HIS A 452 -6.25 -2.01 0.36
C HIS A 452 -6.23 -0.58 -0.19
N ARG A 453 -5.68 0.40 0.57
CA ARG A 453 -5.61 1.81 0.20
C ARG A 453 -4.18 2.28 -0.06
N LEU A 454 -3.34 2.35 0.98
CA LEU A 454 -2.01 2.98 1.02
C LEU A 454 -2.06 4.41 0.43
N ASP A 455 -2.94 5.23 0.95
CA ASP A 455 -3.37 6.53 0.42
C ASP A 455 -3.07 7.66 1.42
N LEU A 456 -2.16 8.57 1.13
CA LEU A 456 -1.41 8.86 -0.09
C LEU A 456 -0.32 7.82 -0.42
N TRP A 457 0.03 7.74 -1.70
CA TRP A 457 1.16 6.91 -2.16
C TRP A 457 2.49 7.68 -2.15
N GLY A 458 3.61 6.95 -2.11
CA GLY A 458 4.92 7.54 -1.90
C GLY A 458 5.30 8.72 -2.82
N ALA A 459 4.86 8.75 -4.10
CA ALA A 459 5.16 9.91 -4.96
C ALA A 459 4.34 11.15 -4.58
N ALA A 460 3.10 10.96 -4.12
CA ALA A 460 2.27 12.06 -3.64
C ALA A 460 2.79 12.57 -2.28
N VAL A 461 3.21 11.66 -1.40
CA VAL A 461 3.88 12.02 -0.14
C VAL A 461 5.12 12.88 -0.39
N ALA A 462 6.00 12.47 -1.33
CA ALA A 462 7.19 13.25 -1.67
C ALA A 462 6.81 14.68 -2.15
N ALA A 463 5.86 14.79 -3.07
CA ALA A 463 5.42 16.08 -3.58
C ALA A 463 4.79 16.98 -2.49
N ALA A 464 4.06 16.38 -1.54
CA ALA A 464 3.46 17.13 -0.44
C ALA A 464 4.52 17.61 0.58
N ILE A 465 5.49 16.75 0.93
CA ILE A 465 6.59 17.10 1.85
C ILE A 465 7.49 18.17 1.23
N ASP A 466 7.76 18.12 -0.07
CA ASP A 466 8.55 19.15 -0.77
C ASP A 466 7.93 20.57 -0.65
N GLU A 467 6.60 20.64 -0.45
CA GLU A 467 5.86 21.89 -0.20
C GLU A 467 5.68 22.20 1.31
N GLY A 468 6.24 21.35 2.19
CA GLY A 468 6.23 21.55 3.64
C GLY A 468 5.01 21.00 4.37
N ALA A 469 4.23 20.12 3.74
CA ALA A 469 3.08 19.47 4.37
C ALA A 469 3.53 18.52 5.49
N THR A 470 2.75 18.47 6.57
CA THR A 470 2.84 17.42 7.59
C THR A 470 2.03 16.20 7.14
N ILE A 471 2.56 15.01 7.39
CA ILE A 471 1.93 13.72 7.06
C ILE A 471 1.39 13.07 8.34
N ALA A 472 0.19 12.50 8.31
CA ALA A 472 -0.32 11.57 9.33
C ALA A 472 -0.28 10.15 8.76
N ILE A 473 0.10 9.15 9.55
CA ILE A 473 0.13 7.74 9.11
C ILE A 473 -0.83 6.96 10.00
N ASP A 474 -2.01 6.66 9.48
CA ASP A 474 -3.11 6.11 10.26
C ASP A 474 -3.59 4.79 9.67
N THR A 475 -4.10 3.91 10.53
CA THR A 475 -4.44 2.55 10.09
C THR A 475 -5.84 2.43 9.53
N ASP A 476 -6.73 3.37 9.83
CA ASP A 476 -8.16 3.25 9.54
C ASP A 476 -8.69 1.93 10.18
N ALA A 477 -8.27 1.71 11.44
CA ALA A 477 -8.50 0.45 12.13
C ALA A 477 -9.94 0.32 12.59
N HIS A 478 -10.59 -0.78 12.22
CA HIS A 478 -11.93 -1.15 12.62
C HIS A 478 -11.94 -2.24 13.70
N ASP A 479 -10.79 -2.79 14.03
CA ASP A 479 -10.51 -3.68 15.16
C ASP A 479 -9.03 -3.60 15.56
N PRO A 480 -8.65 -3.97 16.80
CA PRO A 480 -7.27 -3.82 17.28
C PRO A 480 -6.21 -4.57 16.47
N SER A 481 -6.56 -5.64 15.75
CA SER A 481 -5.59 -6.39 14.94
C SER A 481 -5.06 -5.57 13.76
N LYS A 482 -5.81 -4.54 13.35
CA LYS A 482 -5.47 -3.65 12.23
C LYS A 482 -4.39 -2.63 12.57
N PHE A 483 -4.11 -2.36 13.85
CA PHE A 483 -2.94 -1.53 14.22
C PHE A 483 -1.64 -2.06 13.59
N SER A 484 -1.55 -3.36 13.35
CA SER A 484 -0.44 -3.97 12.61
C SER A 484 -0.28 -3.47 11.16
N TYR A 485 -1.29 -2.79 10.60
CA TYR A 485 -1.22 -2.16 9.28
C TYR A 485 -0.31 -0.93 9.25
N LEU A 486 -0.04 -0.31 10.42
CA LEU A 486 0.83 0.86 10.55
C LEU A 486 2.15 0.72 9.77
N ARG A 487 2.75 -0.48 9.78
CA ARG A 487 3.98 -0.77 9.02
C ARG A 487 3.85 -0.50 7.53
N TYR A 488 2.69 -0.76 6.92
CA TYR A 488 2.46 -0.52 5.49
C TYR A 488 2.41 0.97 5.17
N GLY A 489 1.80 1.76 6.06
CA GLY A 489 1.80 3.23 5.97
C GLY A 489 3.20 3.82 6.12
N VAL A 490 3.94 3.39 7.15
CA VAL A 490 5.34 3.81 7.38
C VAL A 490 6.19 3.57 6.13
N HIS A 491 6.18 2.35 5.59
CA HIS A 491 6.98 2.06 4.39
C HIS A 491 6.45 2.74 3.13
N THR A 492 5.16 3.09 3.06
CA THR A 492 4.62 3.93 1.99
C THR A 492 5.14 5.36 2.10
N ALA A 493 5.19 5.93 3.32
CA ALA A 493 5.78 7.24 3.57
C ALA A 493 7.30 7.25 3.30
N ARG A 494 8.05 6.21 3.72
CA ARG A 494 9.49 6.02 3.38
C ARG A 494 9.74 6.01 1.88
N ARG A 495 8.83 5.44 1.08
CA ARG A 495 8.87 5.51 -0.39
C ARG A 495 8.67 6.95 -0.91
N GLY A 496 8.10 7.81 -0.11
CA GLY A 496 7.96 9.25 -0.32
C GLY A 496 9.08 10.07 0.34
N TRP A 497 10.16 9.44 0.81
CA TRP A 497 11.31 10.07 1.44
C TRP A 497 11.02 10.70 2.80
N ALA A 498 9.91 10.36 3.44
CA ALA A 498 9.50 10.91 4.71
C ALA A 498 10.51 10.60 5.83
N THR A 499 10.82 11.62 6.60
CA THR A 499 11.58 11.55 7.86
C THR A 499 10.64 11.60 9.05
N LYS A 500 11.16 11.32 10.24
CA LYS A 500 10.39 11.47 11.49
C LYS A 500 9.82 12.89 11.68
N ALA A 501 10.52 13.91 11.21
CA ALA A 501 10.10 15.31 11.37
C ALA A 501 8.87 15.66 10.51
N ASP A 502 8.66 14.94 9.42
CA ASP A 502 7.55 15.15 8.49
C ASP A 502 6.23 14.53 8.97
N VAL A 503 6.28 13.67 10.03
CA VAL A 503 5.13 12.86 10.44
C VAL A 503 4.57 13.32 11.77
N LEU A 504 3.24 13.62 11.78
CA LEU A 504 2.53 14.12 12.94
C LEU A 504 2.51 13.10 14.07
N ASN A 505 2.06 11.90 13.81
CA ASN A 505 1.92 10.85 14.81
C ASN A 505 3.21 10.04 15.07
N ALA A 506 4.36 10.55 14.62
CA ALA A 506 5.67 10.24 15.18
C ALA A 506 6.08 11.18 16.33
N ARG A 507 5.26 12.20 16.63
CA ARG A 507 5.45 13.10 17.78
C ARG A 507 4.86 12.46 19.03
N ASP A 508 5.37 12.87 20.19
CA ASP A 508 4.73 12.55 21.48
C ASP A 508 3.41 13.33 21.67
N VAL A 509 2.70 13.03 22.74
CA VAL A 509 1.40 13.66 23.07
C VAL A 509 1.50 15.19 23.10
N ASP A 510 2.56 15.75 23.73
CA ASP A 510 2.76 17.20 23.79
C ASP A 510 2.97 17.80 22.39
N GLY A 511 3.70 17.09 21.52
CA GLY A 511 3.93 17.48 20.13
C GLY A 511 2.69 17.35 19.24
N LEU A 512 1.79 16.41 19.53
CA LEU A 512 0.48 16.34 18.89
C LEU A 512 -0.39 17.54 19.27
N TRP A 513 -0.55 17.82 20.58
CA TRP A 513 -1.33 18.96 21.06
C TRP A 513 -0.80 20.29 20.51
N ALA A 514 0.53 20.46 20.44
CA ALA A 514 1.13 21.67 19.87
C ALA A 514 0.88 21.82 18.34
N PHE A 515 0.48 20.79 17.65
CA PHE A 515 0.04 20.89 16.26
C PHE A 515 -1.43 21.28 16.14
N LEU A 516 -2.28 20.81 17.05
CA LEU A 516 -3.73 21.05 17.07
C LEU A 516 -4.11 22.44 17.65
N GLU A 517 -3.21 23.13 18.40
CA GLU A 517 -3.39 24.51 18.92
C GLU A 517 -3.15 25.57 17.82
#